data_d823681f1ad68a32e9274f8b67895c40
#
_entry.id   d823681f1ad68a32e9274f8b67895c40
#
_cell.length_a   1.000
_cell.length_b   1.000
_cell.length_c   1.000
_cell.angle_alpha   90.00
_cell.angle_beta   90.00
_cell.angle_gamma   90.00
#
_symmetry.space_group_name_H-M   'P 1'
#
loop_
_entity.id
_entity.type
_entity.pdbx_description
1 polymer ?
#
loop_
_entity_poly.entity_id
_entity_poly.type
_entity_poly.pdbx_seq_one_letter_code
_entity_poly.pdbx_strand_id
1 'polypeptide(L)'
;VTARGAAFLEALGEEAERLHPEILAQMRVHADPGRPDLDSADGVFTVAGSRFGRLSVLARPVVGPGLLVTRLARHVPFRIETASARTSSGRGVLATVREFRFPGATQYVRDRLFATGHPGLVQNALGDRGRVEMLEHCSVTSDGALRMRTRAVRLRFGRLRIPLRGPLRVDVDLVDGWDEVHGRRTIDMRAVSPLVGTVLEYRGWYCYAPGNGHAVTDGDGVAGSDQ
;
A
#
# COMPACT_ATOMS: atom_id res chain seq x y z
N VAL A 1 -4.36 19.67 -7.24
CA VAL A 1 -3.60 18.99 -6.18
C VAL A 1 -4.33 17.70 -5.84
N THR A 2 -3.63 16.57 -5.77
CA THR A 2 -4.23 15.26 -5.54
C THR A 2 -3.89 14.80 -4.12
N ALA A 3 -4.89 14.37 -3.36
CA ALA A 3 -4.67 13.82 -2.01
C ALA A 3 -3.87 12.50 -2.09
N ARG A 4 -3.00 12.25 -1.12
CA ARG A 4 -2.18 11.02 -1.01
C ARG A 4 -3.02 9.75 -1.17
N GLY A 5 -4.16 9.70 -0.49
CA GLY A 5 -5.09 8.57 -0.52
C GLY A 5 -6.20 8.67 -1.57
N ALA A 6 -6.06 9.50 -2.62
CA ALA A 6 -7.16 9.81 -3.54
C ALA A 6 -7.88 8.57 -4.10
N ALA A 7 -7.16 7.50 -4.45
CA ALA A 7 -7.76 6.27 -4.97
C ALA A 7 -8.63 5.57 -3.92
N PHE A 8 -8.20 5.55 -2.67
CA PHE A 8 -8.93 4.94 -1.56
C PHE A 8 -10.11 5.81 -1.12
N LEU A 9 -9.89 7.12 -0.98
CA LEU A 9 -10.93 8.07 -0.59
C LEU A 9 -12.08 8.07 -1.62
N GLU A 10 -11.75 8.00 -2.92
CA GLU A 10 -12.75 7.89 -3.99
C GLU A 10 -13.51 6.55 -3.92
N ALA A 11 -12.83 5.44 -3.65
CA ALA A 11 -13.46 4.14 -3.54
C ALA A 11 -14.35 4.00 -2.30
N LEU A 12 -13.90 4.51 -1.15
CA LEU A 12 -14.64 4.44 0.11
C LEU A 12 -15.83 5.41 0.15
N GLY A 13 -15.72 6.57 -0.52
CA GLY A 13 -16.76 7.61 -0.44
C GLY A 13 -17.02 8.02 1.01
N GLU A 14 -18.28 8.01 1.43
CA GLU A 14 -18.70 8.38 2.81
C GLU A 14 -18.13 7.41 3.87
N GLU A 15 -17.86 6.16 3.52
CA GLU A 15 -17.27 5.21 4.46
C GLU A 15 -15.87 5.63 4.93
N ALA A 16 -15.18 6.49 4.18
CA ALA A 16 -13.87 7.03 4.57
C ALA A 16 -13.90 7.78 5.91
N GLU A 17 -15.02 8.37 6.28
CA GLU A 17 -15.17 9.09 7.58
C GLU A 17 -15.13 8.14 8.79
N ARG A 18 -15.24 6.85 8.58
CA ARG A 18 -15.11 5.82 9.62
C ARG A 18 -13.66 5.37 9.84
N LEU A 19 -12.73 5.80 8.98
CA LEU A 19 -11.31 5.54 9.19
C LEU A 19 -10.84 6.20 10.48
N HIS A 20 -9.82 5.58 11.10
CA HIS A 20 -9.13 6.19 12.22
C HIS A 20 -8.68 7.62 11.84
N PRO A 21 -8.85 8.63 12.71
CA PRO A 21 -8.58 10.03 12.38
C PRO A 21 -7.19 10.27 11.78
N GLU A 22 -6.16 9.65 12.35
CA GLU A 22 -4.79 9.76 11.86
C GLU A 22 -4.60 9.12 10.47
N ILE A 23 -5.27 8.00 10.20
CA ILE A 23 -5.27 7.36 8.87
C ILE A 23 -5.91 8.29 7.84
N LEU A 24 -7.09 8.82 8.17
CA LEU A 24 -7.84 9.73 7.31
C LEU A 24 -7.06 11.02 7.05
N ALA A 25 -6.47 11.61 8.11
CA ALA A 25 -5.65 12.81 7.99
C ALA A 25 -4.47 12.58 7.03
N GLN A 26 -3.73 11.47 7.19
CA GLN A 26 -2.62 11.12 6.31
C GLN A 26 -3.06 10.88 4.86
N MET A 27 -4.24 10.27 4.64
CA MET A 27 -4.78 10.08 3.29
C MET A 27 -5.21 11.38 2.63
N ARG A 28 -5.62 12.38 3.41
CA ARG A 28 -6.05 13.71 2.94
C ARG A 28 -4.89 14.67 2.68
N VAL A 29 -3.68 14.36 3.13
CA VAL A 29 -2.49 15.18 2.81
C VAL A 29 -2.37 15.31 1.29
N HIS A 30 -2.23 16.54 0.84
CA HIS A 30 -2.06 16.84 -0.58
C HIS A 30 -0.58 16.75 -0.96
N ALA A 31 -0.29 16.10 -2.08
CA ALA A 31 1.03 16.18 -2.68
C ALA A 31 1.33 17.63 -3.08
N ASP A 32 2.49 18.14 -2.72
CA ASP A 32 2.92 19.49 -3.12
C ASP A 32 3.17 19.51 -4.65
N PRO A 33 2.48 20.37 -5.42
CA PRO A 33 2.69 20.44 -6.86
C PRO A 33 4.10 20.91 -7.24
N GLY A 34 4.80 21.60 -6.34
CA GLY A 34 6.17 22.09 -6.53
C GLY A 34 7.25 21.06 -6.18
N ARG A 35 6.88 19.97 -5.54
CA ARG A 35 7.73 18.83 -5.22
C ARG A 35 7.07 17.58 -5.74
N PRO A 36 7.57 16.97 -6.80
CA PRO A 36 7.18 15.63 -7.21
C PRO A 36 7.77 14.58 -6.24
N ASP A 37 7.92 14.97 -4.96
CA ASP A 37 8.50 14.12 -3.96
C ASP A 37 7.51 12.99 -3.68
N LEU A 38 7.98 11.81 -3.97
CA LEU A 38 7.39 10.57 -3.55
C LEU A 38 7.18 10.65 -2.03
N ASP A 39 5.93 10.65 -1.60
CA ASP A 39 5.64 10.46 -0.19
C ASP A 39 6.30 9.17 0.25
N SER A 40 7.14 9.24 1.26
CA SER A 40 7.85 8.07 1.75
C SER A 40 7.48 7.72 3.18
N ALA A 41 7.46 6.43 3.45
CA ALA A 41 7.30 5.89 4.79
C ALA A 41 8.35 4.81 5.01
N ASP A 42 8.96 4.82 6.18
CA ASP A 42 9.92 3.82 6.62
C ASP A 42 9.32 2.99 7.77
N GLY A 43 9.68 1.70 7.82
CA GLY A 43 9.16 0.81 8.83
C GLY A 43 9.91 -0.49 8.97
N VAL A 44 9.36 -1.38 9.78
CA VAL A 44 9.91 -2.72 10.00
C VAL A 44 8.80 -3.74 9.93
N PHE A 45 8.93 -4.72 9.05
CA PHE A 45 8.12 -5.92 9.09
C PHE A 45 8.64 -6.89 10.15
N THR A 46 7.82 -7.28 11.11
CA THR A 46 8.12 -8.37 12.05
C THR A 46 8.31 -9.69 11.33
N VAL A 47 7.59 -9.88 10.22
CA VAL A 47 7.78 -10.96 9.27
C VAL A 47 7.46 -10.42 7.88
N ALA A 48 8.25 -10.79 6.88
CA ALA A 48 7.96 -10.49 5.48
C ALA A 48 8.57 -11.55 4.55
N GLY A 49 7.80 -11.87 3.51
CA GLY A 49 8.30 -12.66 2.40
C GLY A 49 7.44 -13.82 1.98
N SER A 50 8.06 -14.70 1.18
CA SER A 50 7.44 -15.89 0.62
C SER A 50 8.12 -17.15 1.15
N ARG A 51 7.32 -18.12 1.60
CA ARG A 51 7.80 -19.43 2.02
C ARG A 51 8.34 -20.27 0.85
N PHE A 52 7.94 -19.93 -0.38
CA PHE A 52 8.42 -20.63 -1.58
C PHE A 52 9.84 -20.21 -1.97
N GLY A 53 10.37 -19.14 -1.39
CA GLY A 53 11.73 -18.70 -1.60
C GLY A 53 12.07 -18.59 -3.10
N ARG A 54 13.16 -19.25 -3.53
CA ARG A 54 13.60 -19.19 -4.92
C ARG A 54 12.64 -19.84 -5.92
N LEU A 55 11.76 -20.74 -5.49
CA LEU A 55 10.74 -21.33 -6.36
C LEU A 55 9.75 -20.29 -6.92
N SER A 56 9.54 -19.19 -6.19
CA SER A 56 8.73 -18.07 -6.67
C SER A 56 9.26 -17.51 -8.00
N VAL A 57 10.56 -17.65 -8.29
CA VAL A 57 11.18 -17.19 -9.54
C VAL A 57 10.58 -17.89 -10.77
N LEU A 58 10.09 -19.13 -10.63
CA LEU A 58 9.44 -19.87 -11.71
C LEU A 58 8.18 -19.17 -12.24
N ALA A 59 7.52 -18.35 -11.42
CA ALA A 59 6.38 -17.55 -11.85
C ALA A 59 6.78 -16.25 -12.60
N ARG A 60 8.07 -15.87 -12.57
CA ARG A 60 8.57 -14.60 -13.15
C ARG A 60 8.26 -14.41 -14.65
N PRO A 61 8.35 -15.43 -15.53
CA PRO A 61 7.99 -15.29 -16.93
C PRO A 61 6.52 -14.86 -17.10
N VAL A 62 5.64 -15.31 -16.20
CA VAL A 62 4.19 -15.03 -16.24
C VAL A 62 3.90 -13.66 -15.63
N VAL A 63 4.30 -13.43 -14.39
CA VAL A 63 3.93 -12.22 -13.64
C VAL A 63 4.84 -11.02 -13.94
N GLY A 64 6.04 -11.24 -14.45
CA GLY A 64 7.03 -10.20 -14.74
C GLY A 64 7.84 -9.77 -13.51
N PRO A 65 8.76 -8.78 -13.68
CA PRO A 65 9.54 -8.22 -12.59
C PRO A 65 8.69 -7.30 -11.68
N GLY A 66 9.25 -6.96 -10.50
CA GLY A 66 8.65 -6.01 -9.57
C GLY A 66 7.43 -6.52 -8.80
N LEU A 67 7.22 -7.85 -8.73
CA LEU A 67 6.13 -8.44 -7.94
C LEU A 67 6.61 -9.52 -6.97
N LEU A 68 7.60 -10.30 -7.35
CA LEU A 68 7.97 -11.51 -6.61
C LEU A 68 8.97 -11.20 -5.49
N VAL A 69 8.60 -11.59 -4.27
CA VAL A 69 9.50 -11.66 -3.10
C VAL A 69 9.94 -13.12 -2.95
N THR A 70 11.25 -13.35 -2.99
CA THR A 70 11.85 -14.70 -3.01
C THR A 70 12.56 -15.07 -1.71
N ARG A 71 12.43 -14.24 -0.69
CA ARG A 71 12.99 -14.44 0.64
C ARG A 71 11.89 -14.43 1.67
N LEU A 72 12.14 -15.02 2.82
CA LEU A 72 11.33 -14.92 4.03
C LEU A 72 12.26 -14.62 5.19
N ALA A 73 11.98 -13.56 5.94
CA ALA A 73 12.76 -13.19 7.11
C ALA A 73 11.89 -12.47 8.15
N ARG A 74 12.47 -12.33 9.35
CA ARG A 74 11.93 -11.53 10.45
C ARG A 74 12.70 -10.21 10.56
N HIS A 75 12.05 -9.20 11.12
CA HIS A 75 12.61 -7.86 11.37
C HIS A 75 13.22 -7.25 10.09
N VAL A 76 12.43 -7.27 9.00
CA VAL A 76 12.84 -6.76 7.70
C VAL A 76 12.56 -5.26 7.63
N PRO A 77 13.59 -4.40 7.61
CA PRO A 77 13.38 -2.99 7.33
C PRO A 77 12.79 -2.81 5.94
N PHE A 78 11.89 -1.86 5.79
CA PHE A 78 11.30 -1.56 4.51
C PHE A 78 11.06 -0.07 4.33
N ARG A 79 10.92 0.34 3.09
CA ARG A 79 10.51 1.67 2.69
C ARG A 79 9.35 1.57 1.70
N ILE A 80 8.38 2.42 1.86
CA ILE A 80 7.30 2.63 0.90
C ILE A 80 7.48 4.01 0.28
N GLU A 81 7.45 4.07 -1.05
CA GLU A 81 7.37 5.32 -1.80
C GLU A 81 6.06 5.32 -2.56
N THR A 82 5.32 6.42 -2.45
CA THR A 82 4.00 6.57 -3.08
C THR A 82 3.93 7.83 -3.91
N ALA A 83 3.29 7.73 -5.07
CA ALA A 83 2.97 8.88 -5.91
C ALA A 83 1.47 8.85 -6.24
N SER A 84 0.79 9.94 -5.90
CA SER A 84 -0.64 10.10 -6.16
C SER A 84 -0.86 10.95 -7.41
N ALA A 85 -1.77 10.52 -8.26
CA ALA A 85 -2.10 11.17 -9.51
C ALA A 85 -3.61 11.04 -9.81
N ARG A 86 -4.05 11.63 -10.91
CA ARG A 86 -5.37 11.39 -11.49
C ARG A 86 -5.21 10.92 -12.94
N THR A 87 -6.11 10.03 -13.35
CA THR A 87 -6.24 9.65 -14.78
C THR A 87 -6.76 10.83 -15.59
N SER A 88 -6.70 10.73 -16.92
CA SER A 88 -7.36 11.68 -17.83
C SER A 88 -8.87 11.79 -17.61
N SER A 89 -9.50 10.73 -17.08
CA SER A 89 -10.91 10.73 -16.66
C SER A 89 -11.15 11.26 -15.24
N GLY A 90 -10.13 11.82 -14.59
CA GLY A 90 -10.23 12.42 -13.25
C GLY A 90 -10.17 11.45 -12.07
N ARG A 91 -10.05 10.13 -12.29
CA ARG A 91 -10.04 9.10 -11.22
C ARG A 91 -8.71 9.10 -10.47
N GLY A 92 -8.77 8.83 -9.17
CA GLY A 92 -7.59 8.71 -8.32
C GLY A 92 -6.71 7.52 -8.70
N VAL A 93 -5.39 7.77 -8.70
CA VAL A 93 -4.35 6.76 -8.92
C VAL A 93 -3.32 6.87 -7.80
N LEU A 94 -2.88 5.73 -7.29
CA LEU A 94 -1.78 5.63 -6.34
C LEU A 94 -0.76 4.63 -6.89
N ALA A 95 0.42 5.11 -7.24
CA ALA A 95 1.56 4.26 -7.57
C ALA A 95 2.40 4.03 -6.31
N THR A 96 2.82 2.79 -6.08
CA THR A 96 3.56 2.40 -4.89
C THR A 96 4.78 1.58 -5.25
N VAL A 97 5.90 1.88 -4.60
CA VAL A 97 7.11 1.05 -4.60
C VAL A 97 7.40 0.66 -3.17
N ARG A 98 7.42 -0.65 -2.90
CA ARG A 98 7.82 -1.20 -1.60
C ARG A 98 9.18 -1.83 -1.73
N GLU A 99 10.13 -1.33 -0.98
CA GLU A 99 11.49 -1.83 -0.88
C GLU A 99 11.62 -2.69 0.38
N PHE A 100 11.98 -3.95 0.22
CA PHE A 100 12.22 -4.90 1.31
C PHE A 100 13.73 -5.12 1.45
N ARG A 101 14.31 -4.74 2.58
CA ARG A 101 15.74 -4.84 2.86
C ARG A 101 16.04 -6.13 3.63
N PHE A 102 16.10 -7.25 2.90
CA PHE A 102 16.48 -8.54 3.48
C PHE A 102 17.99 -8.61 3.75
N PRO A 103 18.46 -9.45 4.69
CA PRO A 103 19.89 -9.73 4.84
C PRO A 103 20.51 -10.18 3.50
N GLY A 104 21.47 -9.39 3.01
CA GLY A 104 22.20 -9.66 1.78
C GLY A 104 21.41 -9.50 0.47
N ALA A 105 20.21 -8.89 0.48
CA ALA A 105 19.50 -8.56 -0.75
C ALA A 105 18.38 -7.56 -0.52
N THR A 106 18.19 -6.66 -1.46
CA THR A 106 17.00 -5.78 -1.51
C THR A 106 16.05 -6.29 -2.61
N GLN A 107 14.76 -6.32 -2.30
CA GLN A 107 13.71 -6.74 -3.24
C GLN A 107 12.61 -5.68 -3.29
N TYR A 108 11.96 -5.57 -4.44
CA TYR A 108 10.96 -4.55 -4.69
C TYR A 108 9.63 -5.15 -5.11
N VAL A 109 8.55 -4.59 -4.61
CA VAL A 109 7.19 -4.81 -5.10
C VAL A 109 6.63 -3.48 -5.56
N ARG A 110 6.14 -3.46 -6.80
CA ARG A 110 5.53 -2.28 -7.42
C ARG A 110 4.10 -2.55 -7.78
N ASP A 111 3.25 -1.58 -7.53
CA ASP A 111 1.85 -1.65 -7.87
C ASP A 111 1.28 -0.27 -8.22
N ARG A 112 0.16 -0.29 -8.92
CA ARG A 112 -0.63 0.89 -9.23
C ARG A 112 -2.10 0.61 -8.95
N LEU A 113 -2.65 1.34 -8.01
CA LEU A 113 -4.06 1.31 -7.64
C LEU A 113 -4.82 2.39 -8.41
N PHE A 114 -6.00 2.04 -8.90
CA PHE A 114 -6.90 2.92 -9.62
C PHE A 114 -8.28 2.85 -8.99
N ALA A 115 -8.86 4.01 -8.69
CA ALA A 115 -10.28 4.06 -8.37
C ALA A 115 -11.10 3.62 -9.60
N THR A 116 -12.08 2.74 -9.40
CA THR A 116 -12.87 2.18 -10.51
C THR A 116 -14.08 3.03 -10.86
N GLY A 117 -14.47 3.97 -9.98
CA GLY A 117 -15.74 4.69 -10.04
C GLY A 117 -16.93 3.88 -9.50
N HIS A 118 -16.69 2.66 -9.00
CA HIS A 118 -17.68 1.86 -8.27
C HIS A 118 -17.37 1.91 -6.78
N PRO A 119 -18.37 2.15 -5.91
CA PRO A 119 -18.18 2.18 -4.47
C PRO A 119 -17.48 0.92 -3.94
N GLY A 120 -16.51 1.10 -3.05
CA GLY A 120 -15.76 0.04 -2.41
C GLY A 120 -14.80 -0.73 -3.34
N LEU A 121 -14.61 -0.33 -4.60
CA LEU A 121 -13.78 -1.11 -5.54
C LEU A 121 -12.59 -0.31 -6.07
N VAL A 122 -11.40 -0.93 -5.97
CA VAL A 122 -10.17 -0.46 -6.62
C VAL A 122 -9.63 -1.55 -7.55
N GLN A 123 -8.98 -1.13 -8.62
CA GLN A 123 -8.22 -2.00 -9.49
C GLN A 123 -6.74 -1.83 -9.18
N ASN A 124 -6.05 -2.93 -8.93
CA ASN A 124 -4.62 -2.95 -8.64
C ASN A 124 -3.87 -3.64 -9.78
N ALA A 125 -2.89 -2.96 -10.37
CA ALA A 125 -2.02 -3.51 -11.41
C ALA A 125 -0.63 -3.74 -10.79
N LEU A 126 -0.26 -5.00 -10.63
CA LEU A 126 0.92 -5.44 -9.90
C LEU A 126 2.11 -5.72 -10.83
N GLY A 127 3.30 -5.39 -10.33
CA GLY A 127 4.58 -5.53 -11.01
C GLY A 127 4.83 -4.44 -12.06
N ASP A 128 6.06 -4.36 -12.56
CA ASP A 128 6.51 -3.31 -13.50
C ASP A 128 5.68 -3.23 -14.78
N ARG A 129 5.20 -4.38 -15.24
CA ARG A 129 4.40 -4.49 -16.46
C ARG A 129 2.89 -4.50 -16.21
N GLY A 130 2.46 -4.49 -14.94
CA GLY A 130 1.05 -4.59 -14.56
C GLY A 130 0.36 -5.82 -15.15
N ARG A 131 1.08 -6.96 -15.23
CA ARG A 131 0.54 -8.20 -15.80
C ARG A 131 -0.46 -8.89 -14.91
N VAL A 132 -0.32 -8.75 -13.61
CA VAL A 132 -1.31 -9.23 -12.64
C VAL A 132 -2.23 -8.07 -12.31
N GLU A 133 -3.50 -8.21 -12.67
CA GLU A 133 -4.54 -7.24 -12.33
C GLU A 133 -5.45 -7.86 -11.27
N MET A 134 -5.66 -7.14 -10.18
CA MET A 134 -6.58 -7.53 -9.11
C MET A 134 -7.71 -6.50 -9.02
N LEU A 135 -8.93 -6.97 -8.88
CA LEU A 135 -10.05 -6.16 -8.41
C LEU A 135 -10.18 -6.42 -6.92
N GLU A 136 -10.10 -5.38 -6.13
CA GLU A 136 -10.09 -5.47 -4.67
C GLU A 136 -11.24 -4.65 -4.09
N HIS A 137 -11.86 -5.19 -3.04
CA HIS A 137 -12.87 -4.49 -2.26
C HIS A 137 -12.19 -3.80 -1.09
N CYS A 138 -12.35 -2.49 -1.02
CA CYS A 138 -11.95 -1.64 0.09
C CYS A 138 -13.12 -1.45 1.04
N SER A 139 -12.87 -1.49 2.33
CA SER A 139 -13.83 -1.22 3.39
C SER A 139 -13.12 -0.70 4.64
N VAL A 140 -13.88 -0.15 5.57
CA VAL A 140 -13.36 0.25 6.87
C VAL A 140 -13.80 -0.76 7.92
N THR A 141 -12.86 -1.23 8.73
CA THR A 141 -13.15 -2.16 9.82
C THR A 141 -13.82 -1.45 11.01
N SER A 142 -14.31 -2.20 12.00
CA SER A 142 -14.95 -1.62 13.19
C SER A 142 -14.01 -0.79 14.05
N ASP A 143 -12.72 -1.05 13.98
CA ASP A 143 -11.64 -0.32 14.67
C ASP A 143 -10.99 0.78 13.80
N GLY A 144 -11.61 1.12 12.65
CA GLY A 144 -11.18 2.23 11.81
C GLY A 144 -10.00 1.92 10.90
N ALA A 145 -9.59 0.66 10.72
CA ALA A 145 -8.54 0.31 9.77
C ALA A 145 -9.08 0.21 8.33
N LEU A 146 -8.23 0.53 7.35
CA LEU A 146 -8.51 0.23 5.95
C LEU A 146 -8.31 -1.27 5.69
N ARG A 147 -9.31 -1.92 5.12
CA ARG A 147 -9.21 -3.31 4.69
C ARG A 147 -9.39 -3.46 3.20
N MET A 148 -8.51 -4.25 2.58
CA MET A 148 -8.60 -4.61 1.16
C MET A 148 -8.68 -6.11 1.01
N ARG A 149 -9.64 -6.59 0.19
CA ARG A 149 -9.83 -8.01 -0.11
C ARG A 149 -10.00 -8.25 -1.60
N THR A 150 -9.32 -9.27 -2.10
CA THR A 150 -9.46 -9.69 -3.50
C THR A 150 -10.88 -10.11 -3.85
N ARG A 151 -11.42 -9.54 -4.92
CA ARG A 151 -12.68 -9.96 -5.58
C ARG A 151 -12.41 -10.78 -6.83
N ALA A 152 -11.45 -10.36 -7.64
CA ALA A 152 -11.06 -11.07 -8.86
C ALA A 152 -9.59 -10.85 -9.17
N VAL A 153 -8.98 -11.85 -9.81
CA VAL A 153 -7.59 -11.78 -10.30
C VAL A 153 -7.57 -12.18 -11.77
N ARG A 154 -6.77 -11.49 -12.57
CA ARG A 154 -6.54 -11.82 -13.98
C ARG A 154 -5.10 -11.56 -14.39
N LEU A 155 -4.64 -12.31 -15.38
CA LEU A 155 -3.38 -12.03 -16.07
C LEU A 155 -3.68 -11.22 -17.33
N ARG A 156 -2.83 -10.21 -17.57
CA ARG A 156 -2.91 -9.35 -18.75
C ARG A 156 -1.68 -9.53 -19.64
N PHE A 157 -1.92 -9.91 -20.90
CA PHE A 157 -0.92 -9.96 -21.95
C PHE A 157 -1.39 -9.11 -23.14
N GLY A 158 -0.93 -7.86 -23.19
CA GLY A 158 -1.42 -6.89 -24.16
C GLY A 158 -2.93 -6.64 -23.98
N ARG A 159 -3.74 -7.05 -24.99
CA ARG A 159 -5.20 -6.94 -24.96
C ARG A 159 -5.89 -8.16 -24.33
N LEU A 160 -5.19 -9.28 -24.22
CA LEU A 160 -5.73 -10.52 -23.63
C LEU A 160 -5.79 -10.40 -22.10
N ARG A 161 -6.95 -10.74 -21.53
CA ARG A 161 -7.16 -10.82 -20.07
C ARG A 161 -7.66 -12.20 -19.71
N ILE A 162 -6.84 -12.95 -18.98
CA ILE A 162 -7.11 -14.34 -18.57
C ILE A 162 -7.52 -14.32 -17.09
N PRO A 163 -8.79 -14.63 -16.74
CA PRO A 163 -9.20 -14.69 -15.35
C PRO A 163 -8.55 -15.89 -14.65
N LEU A 164 -7.98 -15.65 -13.47
CA LEU A 164 -7.48 -16.70 -12.60
C LEU A 164 -8.59 -17.14 -11.66
N ARG A 165 -9.03 -18.39 -11.78
CA ARG A 165 -10.13 -18.96 -11.01
C ARG A 165 -9.71 -20.27 -10.34
N GLY A 166 -10.50 -20.68 -9.33
CA GLY A 166 -10.25 -21.94 -8.62
C GLY A 166 -8.83 -22.02 -8.05
N PRO A 167 -8.09 -23.09 -8.30
CA PRO A 167 -6.77 -23.30 -7.71
C PRO A 167 -5.69 -22.31 -8.15
N LEU A 168 -5.89 -21.64 -9.31
CA LEU A 168 -4.95 -20.64 -9.83
C LEU A 168 -5.18 -19.23 -9.26
N ARG A 169 -6.24 -19.03 -8.48
CA ARG A 169 -6.54 -17.76 -7.85
C ARG A 169 -5.56 -17.50 -6.69
N VAL A 170 -5.25 -16.23 -6.48
CA VAL A 170 -4.56 -15.75 -5.27
C VAL A 170 -5.46 -14.74 -4.60
N ASP A 171 -5.83 -14.99 -3.36
CA ASP A 171 -6.62 -14.09 -2.55
C ASP A 171 -5.72 -13.30 -1.62
N VAL A 172 -5.83 -11.98 -1.66
CA VAL A 172 -5.16 -11.06 -0.75
C VAL A 172 -6.16 -10.55 0.28
N ASP A 173 -5.75 -10.55 1.53
CA ASP A 173 -6.38 -9.83 2.63
C ASP A 173 -5.32 -8.91 3.23
N LEU A 174 -5.58 -7.61 3.20
CA LEU A 174 -4.70 -6.57 3.73
C LEU A 174 -5.49 -5.72 4.70
N VAL A 175 -4.91 -5.48 5.86
CA VAL A 175 -5.41 -4.53 6.85
C VAL A 175 -4.31 -3.50 7.13
N ASP A 176 -4.65 -2.23 7.01
CA ASP A 176 -3.78 -1.10 7.29
C ASP A 176 -4.42 -0.25 8.39
N GLY A 177 -3.89 -0.35 9.60
CA GLY A 177 -4.47 0.16 10.82
C GLY A 177 -3.60 1.20 11.52
N TRP A 178 -3.99 1.54 12.74
CA TRP A 178 -3.28 2.47 13.61
C TRP A 178 -2.96 1.82 14.96
N ASP A 179 -1.75 2.03 15.45
CA ASP A 179 -1.28 1.62 16.78
C ASP A 179 -1.29 2.85 17.69
N GLU A 180 -2.31 2.96 18.53
CA GLU A 180 -2.50 4.09 19.46
C GLU A 180 -1.36 4.23 20.45
N VAL A 181 -0.80 3.11 20.88
CA VAL A 181 0.26 3.10 21.92
C VAL A 181 1.55 3.72 21.39
N HIS A 182 1.85 3.49 20.13
CA HIS A 182 3.10 3.93 19.52
C HIS A 182 2.92 5.07 18.50
N GLY A 183 1.69 5.51 18.24
CA GLY A 183 1.41 6.60 17.30
C GLY A 183 1.88 6.31 15.88
N ARG A 184 1.62 5.12 15.34
CA ARG A 184 2.14 4.68 14.04
C ARG A 184 1.17 3.80 13.27
N ARG A 185 1.38 3.73 11.96
CA ARG A 185 0.62 2.81 11.09
C ARG A 185 1.04 1.38 11.31
N THR A 186 0.08 0.48 11.21
CA THR A 186 0.30 -0.97 11.18
C THR A 186 -0.18 -1.53 9.85
N ILE A 187 0.47 -2.59 9.39
CA ILE A 187 0.07 -3.29 8.17
C ILE A 187 0.17 -4.79 8.37
N ASP A 188 -0.88 -5.51 7.99
CA ASP A 188 -0.93 -6.97 7.93
C ASP A 188 -1.47 -7.38 6.57
N MET A 189 -0.66 -8.06 5.77
CA MET A 189 -1.05 -8.54 4.45
C MET A 189 -0.72 -9.99 4.29
N ARG A 190 -1.67 -10.73 3.73
CA ARG A 190 -1.52 -12.12 3.38
C ARG A 190 -2.11 -12.42 2.01
N ALA A 191 -1.29 -12.99 1.15
CA ALA A 191 -1.70 -13.51 -0.15
C ALA A 191 -1.70 -15.03 -0.10
N VAL A 192 -2.85 -15.65 -0.38
CA VAL A 192 -3.06 -17.10 -0.26
C VAL A 192 -3.55 -17.66 -1.58
N SER A 193 -2.91 -18.74 -2.03
CA SER A 193 -3.39 -19.56 -3.13
C SER A 193 -4.05 -20.82 -2.57
N PRO A 194 -5.25 -21.22 -3.05
CA PRO A 194 -5.89 -22.48 -2.65
C PRO A 194 -5.01 -23.71 -2.92
N LEU A 195 -4.14 -23.64 -3.94
CA LEU A 195 -3.29 -24.76 -4.34
C LEU A 195 -2.06 -24.92 -3.45
N VAL A 196 -1.40 -23.80 -3.09
CA VAL A 196 -0.09 -23.85 -2.45
C VAL A 196 -0.03 -23.13 -1.10
N GLY A 197 -1.14 -22.57 -0.61
CA GLY A 197 -1.20 -21.85 0.64
C GLY A 197 -0.64 -20.43 0.55
N THR A 198 -0.01 -19.94 1.60
CA THR A 198 0.49 -18.56 1.68
C THR A 198 1.67 -18.35 0.72
N VAL A 199 1.46 -17.52 -0.31
CA VAL A 199 2.46 -17.19 -1.34
C VAL A 199 3.28 -15.95 -1.01
N LEU A 200 2.70 -15.03 -0.23
CA LEU A 200 3.37 -13.83 0.28
C LEU A 200 2.68 -13.40 1.57
N GLU A 201 3.46 -13.02 2.56
CA GLU A 201 2.95 -12.37 3.77
C GLU A 201 3.91 -11.27 4.22
N TYR A 202 3.36 -10.22 4.80
CA TYR A 202 4.12 -9.26 5.57
C TYR A 202 3.23 -8.62 6.65
N ARG A 203 3.82 -8.43 7.82
CA ARG A 203 3.18 -7.78 8.96
C ARG A 203 4.19 -6.89 9.65
N GLY A 204 3.80 -5.69 10.02
CA GLY A 204 4.69 -4.77 10.72
C GLY A 204 4.07 -3.41 10.94
N TRP A 205 4.93 -2.40 11.06
CA TRP A 205 4.55 -1.03 11.29
C TRP A 205 5.40 -0.08 10.43
N TYR A 206 4.89 1.12 10.21
CA TYR A 206 5.59 2.16 9.49
C TYR A 206 5.14 3.56 9.92
N CYS A 207 6.01 4.54 9.66
CA CYS A 207 5.72 5.95 9.84
C CYS A 207 6.00 6.68 8.54
N TYR A 208 5.14 7.61 8.18
CA TYR A 208 5.46 8.56 7.12
C TYR A 208 6.57 9.49 7.60
N ALA A 209 7.52 9.82 6.71
CA ALA A 209 8.46 10.87 6.98
C ALA A 209 7.70 12.16 7.29
N PRO A 210 8.08 12.93 8.35
CA PRO A 210 7.45 14.21 8.61
C PRO A 210 7.62 15.07 7.37
N GLY A 211 6.52 15.38 6.69
CA GLY A 211 6.53 16.38 5.63
C GLY A 211 7.00 17.68 6.26
N ASN A 212 7.90 18.42 5.62
CA ASN A 212 8.37 19.74 6.05
C ASN A 212 7.23 20.79 6.06
N GLY A 213 6.15 20.53 6.75
CA GLY A 213 4.93 21.32 6.71
C GLY A 213 4.26 21.62 8.06
N HIS A 214 4.91 21.28 9.18
CA HIS A 214 4.50 21.81 10.48
C HIS A 214 5.77 22.23 11.23
N ALA A 215 6.21 23.47 11.02
CA ALA A 215 6.91 24.20 12.03
C ALA A 215 5.90 24.36 13.17
N VAL A 216 6.10 23.61 14.24
CA VAL A 216 5.53 23.94 15.54
C VAL A 216 6.14 25.28 15.90
N THR A 217 5.38 26.33 15.76
CA THR A 217 5.67 27.62 16.40
C THR A 217 5.44 27.40 17.89
N ASP A 218 6.50 26.97 18.57
CA ASP A 218 6.60 27.14 20.02
C ASP A 218 6.60 28.66 20.31
N GLY A 219 5.41 29.17 20.53
CA GLY A 219 5.18 30.46 21.07
C GLY A 219 5.32 30.40 22.60
N ASP A 220 6.52 30.45 23.09
CA ASP A 220 6.76 30.88 24.48
C ASP A 220 7.40 32.27 24.47
N GLY A 221 6.50 33.25 24.43
CA GLY A 221 6.80 34.56 24.88
C GLY A 221 6.96 34.56 26.41
N VAL A 222 8.19 34.54 26.89
CA VAL A 222 8.48 34.99 28.27
C VAL A 222 8.80 36.48 28.21
N ALA A 223 7.78 37.24 28.57
CA ALA A 223 7.96 38.61 29.02
C ALA A 223 8.75 38.56 30.35
N GLY A 224 9.93 39.11 30.35
CA GLY A 224 10.76 39.38 31.52
C GLY A 224 10.95 40.88 31.59
N SER A 225 10.14 41.51 32.43
CA SER A 225 10.28 42.88 32.87
C SER A 225 11.50 43.03 33.81
N ASP A 226 11.97 44.28 33.84
CA ASP A 226 12.61 45.00 34.92
C ASP A 226 14.14 45.01 35.04
N GLN A 227 14.59 46.14 34.90
CA GLN A 227 15.42 47.16 35.59
C GLN A 227 16.58 47.65 34.73
#